data_f23d5cfc57e5eb5519b3dfe54a654e9f
#
_entry.id   f23d5cfc57e5eb5519b3dfe54a654e9f
#
_cell.length_a   1.000
_cell.length_b   1.000
_cell.length_c   1.000
_cell.angle_alpha   90.00
_cell.angle_beta   90.00
_cell.angle_gamma   90.00
#
_symmetry.space_group_name_H-M   'P 1'
#
loop_
_entity.id
_entity.type
_entity.pdbx_description
1 polymer ?
#
loop_
_entity_poly.entity_id
_entity_poly.type
_entity_poly.pdbx_seq_one_letter_code
_entity_poly.pdbx_strand_id
1 'polypeptide(L)'
;MNIIGIDNFSLKIKDKVLFDNVGLKIKEHSWLVLTGNIGSGKSTLLRTICKLYKDKYEGVITYKEKNIADIPMQDHVKNIGYVMQHAMNQFVMPTLEEEIIFALENLCLDAQVINEKLEHALAITRTKDLAHKHIHTLSGGERQRAAFAVALAMGSKILILDEPFANVDLKTRSSLLTLLKDLNNQGVTIIVCDHEYQLYIDYADTFYCLTNGHLELIKNPSFTPKKLNLCNNTKTDQILRLEHVRISQGNKKLLNIDEFTIFKGITTLTGDNGTGKTTLLHAISQLIKYDGNIYFDNSKIKKTRKLYKKISTCLQDAFQQFISLMPREEISMQKDIWEHATLWQERLLVDVKKSNKCDFLLAVTHSPFIYDNEMKNFAYSLSDYTKM
;
A
#
# COMPACT_ATOMS: atom_id res chain seq x y z
N MET A 1 -10.55 11.31 28.05
CA MET A 1 -9.39 10.75 28.79
C MET A 1 -8.28 10.45 27.77
N ASN A 2 -7.00 10.56 28.14
CA ASN A 2 -5.93 10.10 27.24
C ASN A 2 -5.82 8.58 27.35
N ILE A 3 -5.86 7.89 26.22
CA ILE A 3 -5.75 6.43 26.18
C ILE A 3 -4.31 5.97 25.97
N ILE A 4 -3.54 6.74 25.18
CA ILE A 4 -2.09 6.56 25.02
C ILE A 4 -1.41 7.88 25.38
N GLY A 5 -0.37 7.80 26.19
CA GLY A 5 0.56 8.88 26.49
C GLY A 5 1.97 8.48 26.08
N ILE A 6 2.69 9.40 25.48
CA ILE A 6 4.11 9.26 25.15
C ILE A 6 4.80 10.48 25.75
N ASP A 7 5.74 10.27 26.65
CA ASP A 7 6.47 11.34 27.33
C ASP A 7 7.98 11.13 27.18
N ASN A 8 8.66 12.17 26.71
CA ASN A 8 10.12 12.26 26.53
C ASN A 8 10.69 11.08 25.70
N PHE A 9 9.94 10.63 24.69
CA PHE A 9 10.34 9.47 23.89
C PHE A 9 11.51 9.83 22.96
N SER A 10 12.62 9.13 23.14
CA SER A 10 13.81 9.24 22.29
C SER A 10 14.28 7.86 21.83
N LEU A 11 14.62 7.76 20.56
CA LEU A 11 15.11 6.52 19.97
C LEU A 11 16.21 6.80 18.96
N LYS A 12 17.32 6.08 19.13
CA LYS A 12 18.46 6.11 18.22
C LYS A 12 18.73 4.72 17.67
N ILE A 13 18.88 4.61 16.36
CA ILE A 13 19.29 3.35 15.71
C ILE A 13 20.65 3.58 15.08
N LYS A 14 21.68 2.86 15.60
CA LYS A 14 23.08 3.10 15.28
C LYS A 14 23.41 4.59 15.50
N ASP A 15 23.83 5.30 14.45
CA ASP A 15 24.17 6.73 14.50
C ASP A 15 23.04 7.67 14.13
N LYS A 16 21.87 7.13 13.75
CA LYS A 16 20.72 7.94 13.33
C LYS A 16 19.73 8.13 14.47
N VAL A 17 19.49 9.37 14.86
CA VAL A 17 18.40 9.73 15.76
C VAL A 17 17.09 9.66 14.97
N LEU A 18 16.15 8.81 15.41
CA LEU A 18 14.82 8.69 14.82
C LEU A 18 13.80 9.55 15.55
N PHE A 19 13.93 9.67 16.89
CA PHE A 19 13.07 10.47 17.75
C PHE A 19 13.93 11.17 18.79
N ASP A 20 13.61 12.42 19.05
CA ASP A 20 14.30 13.24 20.02
C ASP A 20 13.28 13.95 20.91
N ASN A 21 13.18 13.47 22.15
CA ASN A 21 12.30 14.02 23.18
C ASN A 21 10.85 14.26 22.73
N VAL A 22 10.24 13.27 22.11
CA VAL A 22 8.89 13.34 21.54
C VAL A 22 7.84 13.14 22.63
N GLY A 23 6.83 14.02 22.64
CA GLY A 23 5.62 13.87 23.45
C GLY A 23 4.37 13.76 22.57
N LEU A 24 3.45 12.86 22.92
CA LEU A 24 2.18 12.69 22.22
C LEU A 24 1.10 12.21 23.19
N LYS A 25 -0.09 12.80 23.10
CA LYS A 25 -1.26 12.37 23.88
C LYS A 25 -2.42 12.06 22.94
N ILE A 26 -2.89 10.83 22.99
CA ILE A 26 -3.98 10.33 22.14
C ILE A 26 -5.22 10.16 23.01
N LYS A 27 -6.31 10.82 22.61
CA LYS A 27 -7.58 10.74 23.34
C LYS A 27 -8.31 9.43 23.02
N GLU A 28 -9.06 8.93 23.99
CA GLU A 28 -9.97 7.79 23.79
C GLU A 28 -11.03 8.15 22.74
N HIS A 29 -11.38 7.19 21.88
CA HIS A 29 -12.35 7.31 20.77
C HIS A 29 -11.95 8.34 19.70
N SER A 30 -10.73 8.85 19.70
CA SER A 30 -10.24 9.74 18.62
C SER A 30 -9.65 8.96 17.46
N TRP A 31 -9.54 9.65 16.32
CA TRP A 31 -8.81 9.17 15.17
C TRP A 31 -7.61 10.09 14.91
N LEU A 32 -6.41 9.54 15.06
CA LEU A 32 -5.15 10.24 14.85
C LEU A 32 -4.46 9.73 13.60
N VAL A 33 -3.93 10.65 12.81
CA VAL A 33 -3.08 10.34 11.63
C VAL A 33 -1.66 10.86 11.87
N LEU A 34 -0.71 9.96 11.73
CA LEU A 34 0.72 10.24 11.78
C LEU A 34 1.28 10.19 10.36
N THR A 35 1.73 11.32 9.83
CA THR A 35 2.35 11.40 8.50
C THR A 35 3.84 11.75 8.59
N GLY A 36 4.53 11.78 7.49
CA GLY A 36 5.94 12.14 7.38
C GLY A 36 6.66 11.34 6.31
N ASN A 37 7.89 11.70 6.00
CA ASN A 37 8.68 11.07 4.94
C ASN A 37 8.92 9.57 5.17
N ILE A 38 9.18 8.82 4.09
CA ILE A 38 9.60 7.42 4.16
C ILE A 38 10.91 7.34 4.97
N GLY A 39 10.98 6.38 5.90
CA GLY A 39 12.15 6.20 6.77
C GLY A 39 12.28 7.23 7.90
N SER A 40 11.24 8.04 8.19
CA SER A 40 11.22 8.96 9.34
C SER A 40 11.05 8.27 10.70
N GLY A 41 10.63 7.00 10.72
CA GLY A 41 10.45 6.23 11.97
C GLY A 41 9.00 5.98 12.37
N LYS A 42 8.00 6.39 11.57
CA LYS A 42 6.56 6.23 11.89
C LYS A 42 6.20 4.80 12.32
N SER A 43 6.49 3.82 11.45
CA SER A 43 6.23 2.40 11.75
C SER A 43 7.00 1.91 12.99
N THR A 44 8.18 2.48 13.26
CA THR A 44 8.96 2.15 14.46
C THR A 44 8.22 2.62 15.72
N LEU A 45 7.67 3.84 15.73
CA LEU A 45 6.86 4.35 16.83
C LEU A 45 5.62 3.48 17.07
N LEU A 46 4.88 3.13 15.99
CA LEU A 46 3.70 2.27 16.11
C LEU A 46 4.06 0.89 16.68
N ARG A 47 5.15 0.28 16.18
CA ARG A 47 5.64 -1.01 16.72
C ARG A 47 6.09 -0.91 18.16
N THR A 48 6.64 0.22 18.59
CA THR A 48 7.01 0.43 19.99
C THR A 48 5.77 0.51 20.88
N ILE A 49 4.73 1.24 20.46
CA ILE A 49 3.44 1.28 21.17
C ILE A 49 2.84 -0.12 21.29
N CYS A 50 2.98 -0.96 20.24
CA CYS A 50 2.48 -2.34 20.21
C CYS A 50 3.41 -3.35 20.93
N LYS A 51 4.52 -2.93 21.53
CA LYS A 51 5.54 -3.80 22.14
C LYS A 51 6.18 -4.79 21.15
N LEU A 52 6.14 -4.48 19.87
CA LEU A 52 6.76 -5.28 18.80
C LEU A 52 8.18 -4.84 18.46
N TYR A 53 8.62 -3.68 18.98
CA TYR A 53 9.99 -3.19 18.87
C TYR A 53 10.81 -3.63 20.07
N LYS A 54 11.97 -4.24 19.80
CA LYS A 54 12.80 -4.93 20.84
C LYS A 54 13.97 -4.12 21.35
N ASP A 55 14.41 -3.09 20.59
CA ASP A 55 15.56 -2.31 21.00
C ASP A 55 15.18 -1.30 22.09
N LYS A 56 16.20 -0.82 22.81
CA LYS A 56 16.01 0.13 23.91
C LYS A 56 15.64 1.51 23.39
N TYR A 57 14.74 2.16 24.05
CA TYR A 57 14.35 3.57 23.87
C TYR A 57 14.34 4.27 25.23
N GLU A 58 14.42 5.58 25.22
CA GLU A 58 14.26 6.43 26.39
C GLU A 58 12.85 7.01 26.45
N GLY A 59 12.40 7.42 27.62
CA GLY A 59 11.05 7.95 27.86
C GLY A 59 10.06 6.88 28.30
N VAL A 60 8.78 7.27 28.35
CA VAL A 60 7.70 6.41 28.85
C VAL A 60 6.55 6.42 27.87
N ILE A 61 6.02 5.25 27.57
CA ILE A 61 4.76 5.08 26.85
C ILE A 61 3.73 4.49 27.80
N THR A 62 2.58 5.13 27.90
CA THR A 62 1.50 4.72 28.80
C THR A 62 0.24 4.32 28.04
N TYR A 63 -0.47 3.32 28.55
CA TYR A 63 -1.83 2.97 28.20
C TYR A 63 -2.71 3.18 29.43
N LYS A 64 -3.69 4.09 29.35
CA LYS A 64 -4.54 4.48 30.49
C LYS A 64 -3.71 4.78 31.76
N GLU A 65 -2.69 5.63 31.60
CA GLU A 65 -1.76 6.07 32.65
C GLU A 65 -0.80 4.99 33.20
N LYS A 66 -0.95 3.71 32.78
CA LYS A 66 -0.03 2.64 33.14
C LYS A 66 1.08 2.53 32.11
N ASN A 67 2.32 2.41 32.56
CA ASN A 67 3.44 2.17 31.65
C ASN A 67 3.21 0.86 30.89
N ILE A 68 3.30 0.90 29.54
CA ILE A 68 3.11 -0.30 28.71
C ILE A 68 4.12 -1.40 29.03
N ALA A 69 5.32 -1.05 29.52
CA ALA A 69 6.33 -2.03 29.92
C ALA A 69 5.82 -2.96 31.05
N ASP A 70 5.00 -2.44 31.95
CA ASP A 70 4.46 -3.16 33.11
C ASP A 70 3.18 -3.96 32.79
N ILE A 71 2.61 -3.80 31.61
CA ILE A 71 1.41 -4.53 31.18
C ILE A 71 1.82 -5.87 30.58
N PRO A 72 1.30 -7.03 31.07
CA PRO A 72 1.54 -8.31 30.45
C PRO A 72 1.16 -8.32 28.96
N MET A 73 1.91 -9.05 28.12
CA MET A 73 1.65 -9.03 26.66
C MET A 73 0.25 -9.50 26.30
N GLN A 74 -0.29 -10.50 27.00
CA GLN A 74 -1.65 -10.99 26.81
C GLN A 74 -2.70 -9.90 27.03
N ASP A 75 -2.54 -9.05 28.05
CA ASP A 75 -3.45 -7.95 28.32
C ASP A 75 -3.24 -6.78 27.36
N HIS A 76 -2.01 -6.58 26.89
CA HIS A 76 -1.69 -5.54 25.92
C HIS A 76 -2.39 -5.80 24.59
N VAL A 77 -2.29 -7.02 24.05
CA VAL A 77 -2.88 -7.39 22.75
C VAL A 77 -4.42 -7.44 22.77
N LYS A 78 -5.04 -7.64 23.95
CA LYS A 78 -6.50 -7.50 24.12
C LYS A 78 -7.00 -6.07 23.95
N ASN A 79 -6.13 -5.09 24.09
CA ASN A 79 -6.50 -3.66 24.07
C ASN A 79 -5.99 -2.93 22.84
N ILE A 80 -4.87 -3.36 22.28
CA ILE A 80 -4.20 -2.70 21.15
C ILE A 80 -3.99 -3.70 20.02
N GLY A 81 -4.71 -3.51 18.92
CA GLY A 81 -4.54 -4.27 17.70
C GLY A 81 -3.61 -3.55 16.73
N TYR A 82 -2.71 -4.28 16.09
CA TYR A 82 -1.80 -3.77 15.09
C TYR A 82 -2.07 -4.42 13.73
N VAL A 83 -2.26 -3.60 12.71
CA VAL A 83 -2.43 -4.04 11.33
C VAL A 83 -1.22 -3.59 10.52
N MET A 84 -0.51 -4.56 9.97
CA MET A 84 0.73 -4.35 9.22
C MET A 84 0.45 -3.77 7.83
N GLN A 85 1.41 -3.02 7.30
CA GLN A 85 1.41 -2.51 5.93
C GLN A 85 1.13 -3.61 4.88
N HIS A 86 1.75 -4.78 5.04
CA HIS A 86 1.47 -5.98 4.27
C HIS A 86 0.66 -6.96 5.11
N ALA A 87 -0.68 -6.85 5.06
CA ALA A 87 -1.58 -7.69 5.84
C ALA A 87 -1.31 -9.21 5.69
N MET A 88 -0.81 -9.66 4.53
CA MET A 88 -0.43 -11.07 4.33
C MET A 88 0.61 -11.57 5.33
N ASN A 89 1.50 -10.72 5.78
CA ASN A 89 2.61 -11.12 6.65
C ASN A 89 2.18 -11.37 8.10
N GLN A 90 0.94 -11.03 8.45
CA GLN A 90 0.41 -11.23 9.80
C GLN A 90 -0.47 -12.48 9.95
N PHE A 91 -0.92 -13.08 8.83
CA PHE A 91 -1.75 -14.27 8.86
C PHE A 91 -0.89 -15.55 8.90
N VAL A 92 -1.30 -16.49 9.74
CA VAL A 92 -0.64 -17.77 9.97
C VAL A 92 -1.52 -18.92 9.48
N MET A 93 -2.86 -18.77 9.60
CA MET A 93 -3.83 -19.80 9.24
C MET A 93 -4.31 -19.65 7.79
N PRO A 94 -4.80 -20.73 7.18
CA PRO A 94 -5.28 -20.74 5.80
C PRO A 94 -6.51 -19.87 5.55
N THR A 95 -7.46 -19.81 6.50
CA THR A 95 -8.72 -19.09 6.38
C THR A 95 -8.87 -18.02 7.47
N LEU A 96 -9.75 -17.04 7.24
CA LEU A 96 -10.01 -16.00 8.23
C LEU A 96 -10.63 -16.54 9.51
N GLU A 97 -11.54 -17.50 9.40
CA GLU A 97 -12.16 -18.12 10.56
C GLU A 97 -11.11 -18.81 11.44
N GLU A 98 -10.25 -19.65 10.84
CA GLU A 98 -9.18 -20.33 11.56
C GLU A 98 -8.20 -19.33 12.18
N GLU A 99 -7.89 -18.22 11.53
CA GLU A 99 -7.01 -17.18 12.04
C GLU A 99 -7.59 -16.50 13.29
N ILE A 100 -8.90 -16.18 13.26
CA ILE A 100 -9.58 -15.58 14.42
C ILE A 100 -9.66 -16.60 15.57
N ILE A 101 -10.02 -17.84 15.31
CA ILE A 101 -10.07 -18.89 16.32
C ILE A 101 -8.68 -19.06 16.95
N PHE A 102 -7.65 -19.21 16.13
CA PHE A 102 -6.26 -19.34 16.61
C PHE A 102 -5.84 -18.17 17.51
N ALA A 103 -6.16 -16.93 17.11
CA ALA A 103 -5.83 -15.74 17.89
C ALA A 103 -6.55 -15.75 19.26
N LEU A 104 -7.81 -16.20 19.30
CA LEU A 104 -8.62 -16.25 20.53
C LEU A 104 -8.23 -17.42 21.44
N GLU A 105 -7.86 -18.57 20.89
CA GLU A 105 -7.31 -19.71 21.64
C GLU A 105 -6.01 -19.34 22.35
N ASN A 106 -5.13 -18.55 21.70
CA ASN A 106 -3.92 -18.02 22.33
C ASN A 106 -4.19 -17.06 23.51
N LEU A 107 -5.42 -16.53 23.61
CA LEU A 107 -5.88 -15.77 24.77
C LEU A 107 -6.51 -16.65 25.84
N CYS A 108 -6.50 -17.97 25.67
CA CYS A 108 -7.08 -18.98 26.57
C CYS A 108 -8.57 -18.72 26.88
N LEU A 109 -9.36 -18.39 25.85
CA LEU A 109 -10.80 -18.17 25.98
C LEU A 109 -11.58 -19.49 25.79
N ASP A 110 -12.75 -19.59 26.44
CA ASP A 110 -13.64 -20.71 26.28
C ASP A 110 -14.27 -20.74 24.88
N ALA A 111 -14.60 -21.96 24.38
CA ALA A 111 -15.14 -22.17 23.03
C ALA A 111 -16.39 -21.32 22.72
N GLN A 112 -17.29 -21.19 23.71
CA GLN A 112 -18.51 -20.39 23.56
C GLN A 112 -18.14 -18.89 23.34
N VAL A 113 -17.20 -18.35 24.13
CA VAL A 113 -16.73 -16.96 24.01
C VAL A 113 -16.01 -16.74 22.69
N ILE A 114 -15.24 -17.75 22.22
CA ILE A 114 -14.58 -17.71 20.90
C ILE A 114 -15.62 -17.56 19.80
N ASN A 115 -16.68 -18.39 19.79
CA ASN A 115 -17.73 -18.33 18.78
C ASN A 115 -18.47 -16.98 18.78
N GLU A 116 -18.81 -16.45 19.96
CA GLU A 116 -19.47 -15.15 20.08
C GLU A 116 -18.59 -14.01 19.52
N LYS A 117 -17.31 -14.01 19.85
CA LYS A 117 -16.34 -12.99 19.36
C LYS A 117 -16.06 -13.12 17.87
N LEU A 118 -15.97 -14.35 17.35
CA LEU A 118 -15.81 -14.63 15.93
C LEU A 118 -16.97 -14.03 15.14
N GLU A 119 -18.21 -14.41 15.47
CA GLU A 119 -19.42 -13.93 14.80
C GLU A 119 -19.55 -12.42 14.87
N HIS A 120 -19.27 -11.82 16.04
CA HIS A 120 -19.28 -10.38 16.21
C HIS A 120 -18.24 -9.68 15.31
N ALA A 121 -17.00 -10.15 15.33
CA ALA A 121 -15.92 -9.54 14.54
C ALA A 121 -16.21 -9.63 13.03
N LEU A 122 -16.66 -10.79 12.54
CA LEU A 122 -17.04 -10.98 11.14
C LEU A 122 -18.22 -10.06 10.74
N ALA A 123 -19.16 -9.83 11.64
CA ALA A 123 -20.29 -8.94 11.37
C ALA A 123 -19.88 -7.46 11.25
N ILE A 124 -19.15 -6.94 12.26
CA ILE A 124 -18.77 -5.51 12.30
C ILE A 124 -17.77 -5.12 11.20
N THR A 125 -16.93 -6.08 10.75
CA THR A 125 -15.99 -5.84 9.66
C THR A 125 -16.53 -6.20 8.28
N ARG A 126 -17.77 -6.71 8.22
CA ARG A 126 -18.42 -7.13 6.96
C ARG A 126 -17.60 -8.17 6.21
N THR A 127 -17.12 -9.20 6.94
CA THR A 127 -16.26 -10.26 6.40
C THR A 127 -16.85 -11.67 6.51
N LYS A 128 -18.15 -11.81 6.81
CA LYS A 128 -18.81 -13.12 6.90
C LYS A 128 -18.66 -13.99 5.65
N ASP A 129 -18.73 -13.33 4.47
CA ASP A 129 -18.55 -13.98 3.17
C ASP A 129 -17.09 -14.40 2.88
N LEU A 130 -16.14 -13.96 3.71
CA LEU A 130 -14.72 -14.26 3.60
C LEU A 130 -14.25 -15.33 4.59
N ALA A 131 -15.08 -15.67 5.61
CA ALA A 131 -14.67 -16.49 6.75
C ALA A 131 -13.96 -17.80 6.33
N HIS A 132 -14.53 -18.52 5.37
CA HIS A 132 -14.02 -19.81 4.88
C HIS A 132 -13.12 -19.71 3.63
N LYS A 133 -12.88 -18.50 3.11
CA LYS A 133 -11.99 -18.32 1.95
C LYS A 133 -10.54 -18.41 2.36
N HIS A 134 -9.72 -19.01 1.51
CA HIS A 134 -8.27 -18.97 1.68
C HIS A 134 -7.74 -17.54 1.61
N ILE A 135 -6.97 -17.11 2.61
CA ILE A 135 -6.43 -15.75 2.74
C ILE A 135 -5.61 -15.34 1.52
N HIS A 136 -4.88 -16.27 0.91
CA HIS A 136 -4.11 -16.02 -0.31
C HIS A 136 -4.98 -15.64 -1.54
N THR A 137 -6.26 -16.01 -1.53
CA THR A 137 -7.19 -15.71 -2.63
C THR A 137 -7.89 -14.37 -2.48
N LEU A 138 -7.78 -13.75 -1.30
CA LEU A 138 -8.42 -12.47 -1.00
C LEU A 138 -7.74 -11.32 -1.75
N SER A 139 -8.54 -10.36 -2.20
CA SER A 139 -8.04 -9.07 -2.71
C SER A 139 -7.35 -8.26 -1.62
N GLY A 140 -6.61 -7.21 -1.99
CA GLY A 140 -5.93 -6.33 -1.03
C GLY A 140 -6.88 -5.74 0.02
N GLY A 141 -8.04 -5.25 -0.40
CA GLY A 141 -9.05 -4.69 0.50
C GLY A 141 -9.76 -5.73 1.37
N GLU A 142 -10.03 -6.93 0.83
CA GLU A 142 -10.57 -8.06 1.62
C GLU A 142 -9.57 -8.49 2.70
N ARG A 143 -8.29 -8.55 2.38
CA ARG A 143 -7.23 -8.84 3.36
C ARG A 143 -7.14 -7.80 4.47
N GLN A 144 -7.29 -6.51 4.13
CA GLN A 144 -7.33 -5.45 5.14
C GLN A 144 -8.52 -5.60 6.07
N ARG A 145 -9.73 -5.86 5.55
CA ARG A 145 -10.90 -6.14 6.38
C ARG A 145 -10.71 -7.37 7.26
N ALA A 146 -10.11 -8.43 6.73
CA ALA A 146 -9.76 -9.63 7.48
C ALA A 146 -8.79 -9.31 8.64
N ALA A 147 -7.77 -8.49 8.40
CA ALA A 147 -6.84 -8.06 9.44
C ALA A 147 -7.53 -7.24 10.54
N PHE A 148 -8.48 -6.37 10.17
CA PHE A 148 -9.32 -5.65 11.15
C PHE A 148 -10.16 -6.62 11.97
N ALA A 149 -10.74 -7.65 11.34
CA ALA A 149 -11.54 -8.65 12.02
C ALA A 149 -10.76 -9.40 13.09
N VAL A 150 -9.54 -9.84 12.79
CA VAL A 150 -8.65 -10.51 13.76
C VAL A 150 -8.36 -9.58 14.95
N ALA A 151 -7.94 -8.34 14.70
CA ALA A 151 -7.63 -7.39 15.76
C ALA A 151 -8.84 -7.10 16.66
N LEU A 152 -10.03 -6.90 16.06
CA LEU A 152 -11.25 -6.59 16.81
C LEU A 152 -11.81 -7.82 17.56
N ALA A 153 -11.67 -9.02 17.02
CA ALA A 153 -12.03 -10.27 17.70
C ALA A 153 -11.27 -10.43 19.02
N MET A 154 -9.99 -10.06 19.05
CA MET A 154 -9.18 -10.06 20.26
C MET A 154 -9.69 -9.08 21.32
N GLY A 155 -10.55 -8.12 20.96
CA GLY A 155 -11.14 -7.12 21.87
C GLY A 155 -10.45 -5.77 21.83
N SER A 156 -9.66 -5.50 20.80
CA SER A 156 -8.87 -4.26 20.67
C SER A 156 -9.74 -3.02 20.71
N LYS A 157 -9.44 -2.12 21.64
CA LYS A 157 -10.06 -0.79 21.80
C LYS A 157 -9.29 0.28 21.02
N ILE A 158 -8.06 0.00 20.68
CA ILE A 158 -7.20 0.82 19.84
C ILE A 158 -6.80 0.00 18.63
N LEU A 159 -7.03 0.53 17.44
CA LEU A 159 -6.60 -0.05 16.19
C LEU A 159 -5.47 0.80 15.59
N ILE A 160 -4.29 0.22 15.51
CA ILE A 160 -3.09 0.85 14.97
C ILE A 160 -2.86 0.30 13.55
N LEU A 161 -2.85 1.18 12.56
CA LEU A 161 -2.78 0.86 11.14
C LEU A 161 -1.51 1.45 10.53
N ASP A 162 -0.66 0.60 9.98
CA ASP A 162 0.58 1.01 9.31
C ASP A 162 0.39 0.96 7.80
N GLU A 163 0.27 2.13 7.14
CA GLU A 163 0.01 2.31 5.71
C GLU A 163 -1.09 1.38 5.15
N PRO A 164 -2.31 1.39 5.72
CA PRO A 164 -3.32 0.36 5.46
C PRO A 164 -3.83 0.34 4.01
N PHE A 165 -3.55 1.38 3.21
CA PHE A 165 -4.10 1.52 1.86
C PHE A 165 -3.04 1.46 0.76
N ALA A 166 -1.79 1.11 1.07
CA ALA A 166 -0.67 1.11 0.11
C ALA A 166 -0.94 0.31 -1.18
N ASN A 167 -1.71 -0.79 -1.10
CA ASN A 167 -2.00 -1.67 -2.23
C ASN A 167 -3.51 -1.81 -2.52
N VAL A 168 -4.29 -0.78 -2.19
CA VAL A 168 -5.76 -0.80 -2.29
C VAL A 168 -6.20 0.25 -3.31
N ASP A 169 -7.12 -0.12 -4.21
CA ASP A 169 -7.69 0.81 -5.19
C ASP A 169 -8.61 1.87 -4.53
N LEU A 170 -8.86 2.97 -5.24
CA LEU A 170 -9.59 4.12 -4.71
C LEU A 170 -11.01 3.79 -4.21
N LYS A 171 -11.74 2.92 -4.92
CA LYS A 171 -13.09 2.53 -4.54
C LYS A 171 -13.10 1.72 -3.26
N THR A 172 -12.17 0.78 -3.16
CA THR A 172 -12.00 -0.05 -1.96
C THR A 172 -11.49 0.77 -0.78
N ARG A 173 -10.57 1.74 -1.00
CA ARG A 173 -10.12 2.71 0.04
C ARG A 173 -11.29 3.45 0.66
N SER A 174 -12.19 4.00 -0.16
CA SER A 174 -13.38 4.71 0.34
C SER A 174 -14.26 3.81 1.22
N SER A 175 -14.48 2.57 0.81
CA SER A 175 -15.24 1.59 1.61
C SER A 175 -14.55 1.26 2.95
N LEU A 176 -13.22 1.13 2.96
CA LEU A 176 -12.46 0.88 4.18
C LEU A 176 -12.44 2.10 5.12
N LEU A 177 -12.33 3.30 4.58
CA LEU A 177 -12.43 4.54 5.37
C LEU A 177 -13.80 4.66 6.05
N THR A 178 -14.89 4.34 5.32
CA THR A 178 -16.23 4.31 5.90
C THR A 178 -16.32 3.27 7.02
N LEU A 179 -15.79 2.06 6.82
CA LEU A 179 -15.75 1.02 7.85
C LEU A 179 -14.98 1.50 9.10
N LEU A 180 -13.80 2.10 8.91
CA LEU A 180 -13.01 2.63 10.03
C LEU A 180 -13.76 3.75 10.76
N LYS A 181 -14.52 4.61 10.04
CA LYS A 181 -15.36 5.62 10.68
C LYS A 181 -16.49 5.02 11.49
N ASP A 182 -17.14 3.98 10.98
CA ASP A 182 -18.18 3.25 11.71
C ASP A 182 -17.60 2.63 13.01
N LEU A 183 -16.41 2.03 12.94
CA LEU A 183 -15.71 1.49 14.12
C LEU A 183 -15.32 2.60 15.12
N ASN A 184 -14.83 3.74 14.63
CA ASN A 184 -14.52 4.89 15.48
C ASN A 184 -15.77 5.42 16.19
N ASN A 185 -16.90 5.53 15.49
CA ASN A 185 -18.19 5.94 16.07
C ASN A 185 -18.69 4.94 17.12
N GLN A 186 -18.30 3.65 17.03
CA GLN A 186 -18.57 2.62 18.03
C GLN A 186 -17.58 2.65 19.20
N GLY A 187 -16.67 3.61 19.24
CA GLY A 187 -15.76 3.83 20.36
C GLY A 187 -14.35 3.24 20.17
N VAL A 188 -14.01 2.73 19.00
CA VAL A 188 -12.64 2.28 18.71
C VAL A 188 -11.76 3.51 18.46
N THR A 189 -10.64 3.61 19.17
CA THR A 189 -9.60 4.62 18.92
C THR A 189 -8.78 4.17 17.71
N ILE A 190 -8.57 5.06 16.74
CA ILE A 190 -7.83 4.73 15.53
C ILE A 190 -6.54 5.55 15.46
N ILE A 191 -5.43 4.88 15.19
CA ILE A 191 -4.13 5.50 14.96
C ILE A 191 -3.63 5.01 13.60
N VAL A 192 -3.54 5.90 12.63
CA VAL A 192 -3.06 5.58 11.29
C VAL A 192 -1.70 6.22 11.07
N CYS A 193 -0.79 5.44 10.50
CA CYS A 193 0.43 5.94 9.92
C CYS A 193 0.30 5.88 8.40
N ASP A 194 0.37 7.02 7.73
CA ASP A 194 0.31 7.07 6.27
C ASP A 194 1.09 8.28 5.73
N HIS A 195 1.64 8.15 4.53
CA HIS A 195 2.25 9.27 3.82
C HIS A 195 1.20 10.10 3.05
N GLU A 196 0.05 9.51 2.69
CA GLU A 196 -1.09 10.16 2.04
C GLU A 196 -2.13 10.64 3.06
N TYR A 197 -1.76 11.51 4.02
CA TYR A 197 -2.67 11.99 5.08
C TYR A 197 -3.95 12.64 4.54
N GLN A 198 -3.94 13.12 3.31
CA GLN A 198 -5.07 13.75 2.63
C GLN A 198 -6.31 12.85 2.55
N LEU A 199 -6.10 11.53 2.51
CA LEU A 199 -7.19 10.55 2.48
C LEU A 199 -8.07 10.57 3.74
N TYR A 200 -7.54 11.11 4.82
CA TYR A 200 -8.15 11.06 6.16
C TYR A 200 -8.74 12.40 6.62
N ILE A 201 -8.64 13.46 5.82
CA ILE A 201 -9.03 14.83 6.22
C ILE A 201 -10.48 14.90 6.69
N ASP A 202 -11.40 14.19 6.01
CA ASP A 202 -12.82 14.18 6.34
C ASP A 202 -13.20 13.20 7.45
N TYR A 203 -12.23 12.44 7.97
CA TYR A 203 -12.47 11.34 8.92
C TYR A 203 -11.77 11.52 10.25
N ALA A 204 -10.54 12.00 10.24
CA ALA A 204 -9.67 12.04 11.42
C ALA A 204 -9.74 13.35 12.17
N ASP A 205 -9.52 13.27 13.51
CA ASP A 205 -9.60 14.41 14.41
C ASP A 205 -8.27 15.16 14.53
N THR A 206 -7.14 14.46 14.37
CA THR A 206 -5.82 15.02 14.70
C THR A 206 -4.77 14.50 13.74
N PHE A 207 -3.89 15.38 13.28
CA PHE A 207 -2.84 15.09 12.32
C PHE A 207 -1.49 15.54 12.86
N TYR A 208 -0.51 14.63 12.88
CA TYR A 208 0.88 14.95 13.22
C TYR A 208 1.80 14.58 12.06
N CYS A 209 2.79 15.43 11.82
CA CYS A 209 3.88 15.16 10.90
C CYS A 209 5.15 14.82 11.68
N LEU A 210 5.77 13.68 11.35
CA LEU A 210 7.07 13.30 11.89
C LEU A 210 8.17 13.80 10.97
N THR A 211 8.90 14.83 11.42
CA THR A 211 9.97 15.48 10.67
C THR A 211 11.21 15.58 11.55
N ASN A 212 12.34 15.09 11.07
CA ASN A 212 13.64 15.20 11.77
C ASN A 212 13.62 14.75 13.23
N GLY A 213 12.84 13.73 13.56
CA GLY A 213 12.75 13.17 14.91
C GLY A 213 11.75 13.88 15.84
N HIS A 214 11.04 14.90 15.36
CA HIS A 214 10.04 15.65 16.15
C HIS A 214 8.65 15.47 15.56
N LEU A 215 7.63 15.53 16.43
CA LEU A 215 6.22 15.52 16.04
C LEU A 215 5.66 16.95 15.99
N GLU A 216 5.17 17.33 14.83
CA GLU A 216 4.54 18.63 14.61
C GLU A 216 3.04 18.47 14.33
N LEU A 217 2.21 19.21 15.10
CA LEU A 217 0.76 19.20 14.90
C LEU A 217 0.40 19.95 13.61
N ILE A 218 -0.31 19.28 12.70
CA ILE A 218 -0.89 19.94 11.52
C ILE A 218 -2.23 20.55 11.92
N LYS A 219 -2.26 21.88 12.15
CA LYS A 219 -3.44 22.58 12.68
C LYS A 219 -4.61 22.67 11.69
N ASN A 220 -4.33 22.80 10.41
CA ASN A 220 -5.34 22.91 9.35
C ASN A 220 -4.96 21.99 8.19
N PRO A 221 -5.25 20.68 8.30
CA PRO A 221 -5.01 19.77 7.20
C PRO A 221 -5.89 20.17 6.02
N SER A 222 -5.29 20.63 4.94
CA SER A 222 -5.99 20.95 3.71
C SER A 222 -5.30 20.27 2.53
N PHE A 223 -6.08 19.83 1.61
CA PHE A 223 -5.59 19.29 0.35
C PHE A 223 -6.12 20.13 -0.81
N THR A 224 -5.25 20.82 -1.47
CA THR A 224 -5.55 21.42 -2.76
C THR A 224 -5.05 20.45 -3.82
N PRO A 225 -5.95 19.70 -4.50
CA PRO A 225 -5.53 18.84 -5.57
C PRO A 225 -4.83 19.69 -6.62
N LYS A 226 -3.56 19.42 -6.88
CA LYS A 226 -2.90 19.99 -8.06
C LYS A 226 -3.69 19.49 -9.26
N LYS A 227 -4.42 20.39 -9.94
CA LYS A 227 -5.10 20.04 -11.18
C LYS A 227 -4.03 19.58 -12.16
N LEU A 228 -4.10 18.33 -12.56
CA LEU A 228 -3.36 17.84 -13.71
C LEU A 228 -3.85 18.64 -14.92
N ASN A 229 -3.04 19.56 -15.39
CA ASN A 229 -3.23 20.08 -16.72
C ASN A 229 -2.82 18.94 -17.67
N LEU A 230 -3.80 18.12 -18.04
CA LEU A 230 -3.66 17.19 -19.15
C LEU A 230 -3.33 18.04 -20.37
N CYS A 231 -2.06 18.18 -20.68
CA CYS A 231 -1.64 18.84 -21.91
C CYS A 231 -2.15 17.97 -23.06
N ASN A 232 -3.10 18.48 -23.82
CA ASN A 232 -3.44 17.95 -25.14
C ASN A 232 -2.23 18.10 -26.05
N ASN A 233 -1.32 17.13 -25.98
CA ASN A 233 -0.20 17.10 -26.90
C ASN A 233 -0.64 16.64 -28.27
N THR A 234 -0.19 17.33 -29.27
CA THR A 234 -0.19 16.87 -30.65
C THR A 234 0.46 15.48 -30.69
N LYS A 235 -0.34 14.47 -31.05
CA LYS A 235 0.06 13.07 -31.19
C LYS A 235 1.09 13.00 -32.34
N THR A 236 2.39 13.08 -32.05
CA THR A 236 3.39 13.16 -33.13
C THR A 236 4.12 11.86 -33.36
N ASP A 237 4.50 11.11 -32.31
CA ASP A 237 5.32 9.92 -32.50
C ASP A 237 4.67 8.72 -31.78
N GLN A 238 4.05 7.86 -32.58
CA GLN A 238 3.55 6.57 -32.11
C GLN A 238 4.73 5.64 -31.87
N ILE A 239 4.81 5.08 -30.65
CA ILE A 239 5.91 4.18 -30.29
C ILE A 239 5.48 2.74 -30.06
N LEU A 240 4.27 2.53 -29.52
CA LEU A 240 3.74 1.21 -29.27
C LEU A 240 2.28 1.14 -29.74
N ARG A 241 1.93 0.08 -30.48
CA ARG A 241 0.59 -0.16 -31.00
C ARG A 241 0.17 -1.59 -30.73
N LEU A 242 -1.02 -1.74 -30.18
CA LEU A 242 -1.69 -3.01 -29.94
C LEU A 242 -2.87 -3.14 -30.90
N GLU A 243 -3.03 -4.30 -31.53
CA GLU A 243 -4.10 -4.61 -32.46
C GLU A 243 -4.73 -5.95 -32.12
N HIS A 244 -6.04 -5.95 -31.85
CA HIS A 244 -6.83 -7.14 -31.53
C HIS A 244 -6.21 -8.01 -30.43
N VAL A 245 -5.63 -7.37 -29.40
CA VAL A 245 -4.95 -8.06 -28.31
C VAL A 245 -5.97 -8.65 -27.34
N ARG A 246 -5.95 -9.98 -27.22
CA ARG A 246 -6.80 -10.74 -26.30
C ARG A 246 -5.94 -11.51 -25.32
N ILE A 247 -6.29 -11.40 -24.03
CA ILE A 247 -5.58 -12.09 -22.96
C ILE A 247 -6.61 -12.84 -22.13
N SER A 248 -6.38 -14.16 -21.97
CA SER A 248 -7.22 -15.04 -21.17
C SER A 248 -6.36 -15.81 -20.17
N GLN A 249 -6.94 -16.15 -19.02
CA GLN A 249 -6.34 -17.03 -18.02
C GLN A 249 -7.32 -18.16 -17.74
N GLY A 250 -6.99 -19.35 -18.23
CA GLY A 250 -7.95 -20.45 -18.31
C GLY A 250 -9.16 -20.05 -19.16
N ASN A 251 -10.37 -20.25 -18.64
CA ASN A 251 -11.63 -19.88 -19.31
C ASN A 251 -12.04 -18.42 -19.07
N LYS A 252 -11.29 -17.66 -18.28
CA LYS A 252 -11.63 -16.26 -17.95
C LYS A 252 -10.92 -15.32 -18.93
N LYS A 253 -11.70 -14.55 -19.68
CA LYS A 253 -11.19 -13.43 -20.48
C LYS A 253 -10.79 -12.31 -19.52
N LEU A 254 -9.54 -11.83 -19.62
CA LEU A 254 -8.99 -10.75 -18.78
C LEU A 254 -9.00 -9.41 -19.51
N LEU A 255 -8.58 -9.40 -20.77
CA LEU A 255 -8.51 -8.19 -21.59
C LEU A 255 -8.91 -8.49 -23.04
N ASN A 256 -9.62 -7.53 -23.64
CA ASN A 256 -9.92 -7.50 -25.06
C ASN A 256 -9.69 -6.07 -25.56
N ILE A 257 -8.64 -5.85 -26.32
CA ILE A 257 -8.20 -4.55 -26.82
C ILE A 257 -8.21 -4.62 -28.33
N ASP A 258 -9.14 -3.92 -28.99
CA ASP A 258 -9.20 -3.89 -30.45
C ASP A 258 -8.09 -3.04 -31.02
N GLU A 259 -7.89 -1.82 -30.51
CA GLU A 259 -6.79 -0.95 -30.85
C GLU A 259 -6.38 -0.09 -29.64
N PHE A 260 -5.08 0.00 -29.39
CA PHE A 260 -4.52 0.87 -28.36
C PHE A 260 -3.13 1.36 -28.79
N THR A 261 -2.92 2.66 -28.71
CA THR A 261 -1.68 3.29 -29.14
C THR A 261 -1.06 4.11 -28.02
N ILE A 262 0.24 3.91 -27.82
CA ILE A 262 1.06 4.67 -26.90
C ILE A 262 2.02 5.56 -27.69
N PHE A 263 2.08 6.81 -27.31
CA PHE A 263 2.92 7.82 -27.94
C PHE A 263 4.18 8.07 -27.09
N LYS A 264 5.17 8.70 -27.72
CA LYS A 264 6.40 9.12 -27.06
C LYS A 264 6.09 10.02 -25.86
N GLY A 265 6.72 9.75 -24.70
CA GLY A 265 6.49 10.49 -23.47
C GLY A 265 6.04 9.59 -22.31
N ILE A 266 5.25 10.10 -21.39
CA ILE A 266 4.75 9.35 -20.24
C ILE A 266 3.28 9.03 -20.45
N THR A 267 2.97 7.74 -20.39
CA THR A 267 1.59 7.23 -20.46
C THR A 267 1.24 6.56 -19.14
N THR A 268 0.10 6.89 -18.56
CA THR A 268 -0.39 6.26 -17.34
C THR A 268 -1.63 5.42 -17.62
N LEU A 269 -1.63 4.21 -17.07
CA LEU A 269 -2.79 3.32 -17.07
C LEU A 269 -3.44 3.34 -15.69
N THR A 270 -4.69 3.75 -15.64
CA THR A 270 -5.49 3.77 -14.41
C THR A 270 -6.62 2.75 -14.49
N GLY A 271 -7.25 2.46 -13.39
CA GLY A 271 -8.39 1.54 -13.27
C GLY A 271 -8.37 0.76 -11.97
N ASP A 272 -9.50 0.13 -11.65
CA ASP A 272 -9.68 -0.66 -10.43
C ASP A 272 -8.74 -1.89 -10.38
N ASN A 273 -8.61 -2.50 -9.21
CA ASN A 273 -7.86 -3.75 -9.07
C ASN A 273 -8.53 -4.87 -9.90
N GLY A 274 -7.73 -5.72 -10.52
CA GLY A 274 -8.22 -6.82 -11.35
C GLY A 274 -8.63 -6.43 -12.78
N THR A 275 -8.51 -5.16 -13.18
CA THR A 275 -8.83 -4.72 -14.57
C THR A 275 -7.78 -5.10 -15.62
N GLY A 276 -6.73 -5.84 -15.23
CA GLY A 276 -5.74 -6.34 -16.17
C GLY A 276 -4.57 -5.39 -16.49
N LYS A 277 -4.37 -4.29 -15.73
CA LYS A 277 -3.25 -3.35 -15.94
C LYS A 277 -1.89 -4.04 -15.98
N THR A 278 -1.58 -4.81 -14.94
CA THR A 278 -0.33 -5.58 -14.84
C THR A 278 -0.26 -6.64 -15.94
N THR A 279 -1.39 -7.28 -16.26
CA THR A 279 -1.50 -8.27 -17.34
C THR A 279 -1.13 -7.66 -18.69
N LEU A 280 -1.58 -6.44 -18.96
CA LEU A 280 -1.23 -5.72 -20.17
C LEU A 280 0.28 -5.40 -20.23
N LEU A 281 0.88 -4.94 -19.13
CA LEU A 281 2.33 -4.71 -19.06
C LEU A 281 3.11 -6.01 -19.32
N HIS A 282 2.67 -7.12 -18.74
CA HIS A 282 3.29 -8.42 -18.95
C HIS A 282 3.17 -8.90 -20.44
N ALA A 283 2.06 -8.61 -21.11
CA ALA A 283 1.88 -8.92 -22.52
C ALA A 283 2.82 -8.07 -23.41
N ILE A 284 2.90 -6.76 -23.15
CA ILE A 284 3.82 -5.86 -23.85
C ILE A 284 5.27 -6.32 -23.65
N SER A 285 5.62 -6.76 -22.45
CA SER A 285 6.96 -7.27 -22.12
C SER A 285 7.19 -8.72 -22.57
N GLN A 286 6.25 -9.35 -23.27
CA GLN A 286 6.33 -10.73 -23.73
C GLN A 286 6.55 -11.76 -22.60
N LEU A 287 6.06 -11.46 -21.38
CA LEU A 287 6.13 -12.35 -20.23
C LEU A 287 4.96 -13.33 -20.17
N ILE A 288 3.84 -13.01 -20.81
CA ILE A 288 2.66 -13.88 -20.92
C ILE A 288 2.24 -14.04 -22.39
N LYS A 289 1.48 -15.11 -22.65
CA LYS A 289 0.88 -15.34 -23.97
C LYS A 289 -0.34 -14.45 -24.18
N TYR A 290 -0.57 -14.01 -25.40
CA TYR A 290 -1.73 -13.25 -25.85
C TYR A 290 -2.00 -13.57 -27.32
N ASP A 291 -3.24 -13.33 -27.76
CA ASP A 291 -3.62 -13.35 -29.17
C ASP A 291 -3.59 -11.90 -29.71
N GLY A 292 -3.41 -11.77 -31.03
CA GLY A 292 -3.31 -10.46 -31.69
C GLY A 292 -1.88 -10.00 -31.93
N ASN A 293 -1.70 -8.70 -32.09
CA ASN A 293 -0.43 -8.12 -32.48
C ASN A 293 -0.04 -6.94 -31.60
N ILE A 294 1.23 -6.90 -31.23
CA ILE A 294 1.82 -5.75 -30.53
C ILE A 294 3.02 -5.31 -31.37
N TYR A 295 3.08 -4.02 -31.69
CA TYR A 295 4.15 -3.41 -32.46
C TYR A 295 4.89 -2.39 -31.61
N PHE A 296 6.20 -2.40 -31.70
CA PHE A 296 7.08 -1.40 -31.12
C PHE A 296 7.89 -0.79 -32.27
N ASP A 297 7.86 0.53 -32.40
CA ASP A 297 8.54 1.25 -33.46
C ASP A 297 8.23 0.64 -34.84
N ASN A 298 6.91 0.50 -35.14
CA ASN A 298 6.34 -0.11 -36.34
C ASN A 298 6.76 -1.59 -36.62
N SER A 299 7.49 -2.23 -35.74
CA SER A 299 7.92 -3.61 -35.86
C SER A 299 7.16 -4.52 -34.91
N LYS A 300 6.60 -5.64 -35.41
CA LYS A 300 5.92 -6.62 -34.53
C LYS A 300 6.92 -7.17 -33.52
N ILE A 301 6.58 -7.06 -32.21
CA ILE A 301 7.45 -7.53 -31.16
C ILE A 301 7.46 -9.07 -31.07
N LYS A 302 8.63 -9.60 -30.75
CA LYS A 302 8.85 -11.03 -30.47
C LYS A 302 9.76 -11.15 -29.26
N LYS A 303 9.58 -12.20 -28.46
CA LYS A 303 10.43 -12.50 -27.30
C LYS A 303 11.87 -12.77 -27.74
N THR A 304 12.71 -11.77 -27.73
CA THR A 304 14.12 -11.83 -28.13
C THR A 304 14.99 -10.99 -27.20
N ARG A 305 16.29 -11.31 -27.11
CA ARG A 305 17.24 -10.47 -26.37
C ARG A 305 17.27 -9.02 -26.86
N LYS A 306 17.02 -8.78 -28.16
CA LYS A 306 16.95 -7.43 -28.75
C LYS A 306 15.77 -6.64 -28.21
N LEU A 307 14.62 -7.29 -27.92
CA LEU A 307 13.46 -6.62 -27.31
C LEU A 307 13.80 -6.11 -25.92
N TYR A 308 14.43 -6.92 -25.08
CA TYR A 308 14.75 -6.56 -23.70
C TYR A 308 15.89 -5.53 -23.56
N LYS A 309 16.61 -5.23 -24.66
CA LYS A 309 17.46 -4.04 -24.72
C LYS A 309 16.67 -2.75 -24.99
N LYS A 310 15.42 -2.85 -25.48
CA LYS A 310 14.56 -1.72 -25.83
C LYS A 310 13.41 -1.49 -24.84
N ILE A 311 12.89 -2.57 -24.24
CA ILE A 311 11.76 -2.53 -23.30
C ILE A 311 12.20 -3.17 -21.99
N SER A 312 12.13 -2.40 -20.91
CA SER A 312 12.32 -2.89 -19.54
C SER A 312 11.02 -2.78 -18.77
N THR A 313 10.79 -3.74 -17.89
CA THR A 313 9.62 -3.79 -17.02
C THR A 313 10.05 -3.84 -15.58
N CYS A 314 9.44 -3.05 -14.73
CA CYS A 314 9.57 -3.15 -13.30
C CYS A 314 8.30 -3.74 -12.70
N LEU A 315 8.46 -4.75 -11.89
CA LEU A 315 7.34 -5.41 -11.21
C LEU A 315 6.91 -4.61 -9.98
N GLN A 316 5.65 -4.76 -9.59
CA GLN A 316 5.11 -4.12 -8.38
C GLN A 316 5.87 -4.56 -7.12
N ASP A 317 6.23 -5.83 -7.05
CA ASP A 317 7.13 -6.36 -6.04
C ASP A 317 8.55 -6.43 -6.61
N ALA A 318 9.38 -5.48 -6.21
CA ALA A 318 10.76 -5.37 -6.67
C ALA A 318 11.62 -6.60 -6.30
N PHE A 319 11.31 -7.28 -5.19
CA PHE A 319 12.05 -8.47 -4.77
C PHE A 319 11.96 -9.61 -5.79
N GLN A 320 10.86 -9.70 -6.54
CA GLN A 320 10.71 -10.72 -7.58
C GLN A 320 11.62 -10.53 -8.80
N GLN A 321 12.30 -9.39 -8.89
CA GLN A 321 13.20 -9.07 -9.99
C GLN A 321 14.67 -9.29 -9.66
N PHE A 322 15.02 -9.33 -8.36
CA PHE A 322 16.41 -9.47 -7.94
C PHE A 322 16.82 -10.95 -7.89
N ILE A 323 17.97 -11.23 -8.49
CA ILE A 323 18.62 -12.56 -8.47
C ILE A 323 19.69 -12.59 -7.38
N SER A 324 20.35 -11.45 -7.14
CA SER A 324 21.39 -11.30 -6.13
C SER A 324 20.87 -10.67 -4.83
N LEU A 325 21.49 -11.03 -3.71
CA LEU A 325 21.21 -10.42 -2.41
C LEU A 325 21.85 -9.04 -2.24
N MET A 326 22.81 -8.69 -3.08
CA MET A 326 23.53 -7.43 -3.02
C MET A 326 23.25 -6.57 -4.25
N PRO A 327 22.78 -5.31 -4.09
CA PRO A 327 22.51 -4.42 -5.23
C PRO A 327 23.69 -4.23 -6.18
N ARG A 328 24.92 -4.23 -5.66
CA ARG A 328 26.14 -4.09 -6.46
C ARG A 328 26.38 -5.29 -7.37
N GLU A 329 26.10 -6.49 -6.89
CA GLU A 329 26.21 -7.72 -7.69
C GLU A 329 25.12 -7.78 -8.75
N GLU A 330 23.87 -7.44 -8.38
CA GLU A 330 22.75 -7.34 -9.31
C GLU A 330 23.08 -6.41 -10.48
N ILE A 331 23.60 -5.22 -10.20
CA ILE A 331 24.04 -4.26 -11.22
C ILE A 331 25.17 -4.84 -12.08
N SER A 332 26.12 -5.55 -11.46
CA SER A 332 27.25 -6.13 -12.22
C SER A 332 26.84 -7.27 -13.16
N MET A 333 25.87 -8.09 -12.73
CA MET A 333 25.32 -9.19 -13.56
C MET A 333 24.49 -8.68 -14.72
N GLN A 334 23.88 -7.51 -14.59
CA GLN A 334 22.94 -6.94 -15.56
C GLN A 334 23.52 -5.71 -16.30
N LYS A 335 24.83 -5.50 -16.24
CA LYS A 335 25.50 -4.30 -16.75
C LYS A 335 25.08 -3.93 -18.18
N ASP A 336 24.87 -4.92 -19.04
CA ASP A 336 24.42 -4.72 -20.42
C ASP A 336 22.92 -4.38 -20.56
N ILE A 337 22.13 -4.68 -19.53
CA ILE A 337 20.66 -4.46 -19.51
C ILE A 337 20.35 -3.13 -18.82
N TRP A 338 21.11 -2.79 -17.77
CA TRP A 338 20.87 -1.65 -16.90
C TRP A 338 21.39 -0.31 -17.44
N GLU A 339 22.21 -0.32 -18.47
CA GLU A 339 22.54 0.96 -19.15
C GLU A 339 21.30 1.71 -19.66
N HIS A 340 20.15 1.02 -19.76
CA HIS A 340 18.89 1.57 -20.26
C HIS A 340 17.72 1.49 -19.27
N ALA A 341 17.87 0.80 -18.13
CA ALA A 341 16.82 0.62 -17.13
C ALA A 341 17.11 1.45 -15.87
N THR A 342 16.40 2.51 -15.67
CA THR A 342 16.53 3.37 -14.49
C THR A 342 15.36 3.22 -13.54
N LEU A 343 15.73 2.98 -12.35
CA LEU A 343 15.15 2.90 -11.01
C LEU A 343 13.86 3.70 -10.71
N TRP A 344 13.14 3.24 -9.71
CA TRP A 344 11.79 3.58 -9.29
C TRP A 344 11.72 4.42 -8.03
N GLN A 345 11.28 5.63 -8.15
CA GLN A 345 10.60 6.48 -7.17
C GLN A 345 10.24 7.82 -7.82
N GLU A 346 9.33 8.61 -7.28
CA GLU A 346 8.84 9.89 -7.86
C GLU A 346 9.94 10.85 -8.32
N ARG A 347 11.08 10.87 -7.64
CA ARG A 347 12.28 11.64 -8.06
C ARG A 347 12.88 11.17 -9.37
N LEU A 348 12.73 9.93 -9.70
CA LEU A 348 13.36 9.27 -10.84
C LEU A 348 12.64 9.51 -12.16
N LEU A 349 11.33 9.73 -12.16
CA LEU A 349 10.61 10.14 -13.36
C LEU A 349 11.17 11.46 -13.90
N VAL A 350 11.60 12.35 -13.02
CA VAL A 350 12.26 13.61 -13.38
C VAL A 350 13.68 13.37 -13.93
N ASP A 351 14.44 12.45 -13.31
CA ASP A 351 15.83 12.17 -13.69
C ASP A 351 15.90 11.34 -14.99
N VAL A 352 14.98 10.42 -15.23
CA VAL A 352 14.86 9.69 -16.50
C VAL A 352 14.62 10.66 -17.65
N LYS A 353 13.74 11.65 -17.48
CA LYS A 353 13.46 12.65 -18.51
C LYS A 353 14.66 13.59 -18.76
N LYS A 354 15.39 13.97 -17.71
CA LYS A 354 16.60 14.81 -17.82
C LYS A 354 17.75 14.10 -18.51
N SER A 355 17.82 12.77 -18.42
CA SER A 355 18.92 11.99 -19.01
C SER A 355 18.79 11.77 -20.53
N ASN A 356 17.66 12.08 -21.14
CA ASN A 356 17.33 11.80 -22.55
C ASN A 356 17.56 10.33 -22.99
N LYS A 357 17.59 9.38 -22.04
CA LYS A 357 17.89 7.96 -22.29
C LYS A 357 16.65 7.09 -22.49
N CYS A 358 15.46 7.62 -22.29
CA CYS A 358 14.20 6.89 -22.41
C CYS A 358 13.22 7.64 -23.31
N ASP A 359 12.75 6.99 -24.38
CA ASP A 359 11.82 7.59 -25.34
C ASP A 359 10.37 7.57 -24.85
N PHE A 360 10.01 6.61 -24.02
CA PHE A 360 8.69 6.55 -23.40
C PHE A 360 8.70 5.83 -22.06
N LEU A 361 7.75 6.16 -21.20
CA LEU A 361 7.47 5.48 -19.95
C LEU A 361 5.98 5.13 -19.89
N LEU A 362 5.67 3.87 -19.66
CA LEU A 362 4.33 3.39 -19.37
C LEU A 362 4.22 3.05 -17.90
N ALA A 363 3.47 3.85 -17.15
CA ALA A 363 3.29 3.65 -15.71
C ALA A 363 1.86 3.20 -15.38
N VAL A 364 1.73 2.25 -14.46
CA VAL A 364 0.46 1.86 -13.86
C VAL A 364 0.37 2.49 -12.48
N THR A 365 -0.72 3.20 -12.23
CA THR A 365 -0.97 3.86 -10.96
C THR A 365 -2.42 3.75 -10.54
N HIS A 366 -2.66 3.77 -9.24
CA HIS A 366 -3.98 3.90 -8.63
C HIS A 366 -4.28 5.36 -8.25
N SER A 367 -3.24 6.22 -8.24
CA SER A 367 -3.41 7.63 -7.88
C SER A 367 -3.38 8.51 -9.13
N PRO A 368 -4.40 9.33 -9.38
CA PRO A 368 -4.40 10.31 -10.46
C PRO A 368 -3.51 11.54 -10.17
N PHE A 369 -2.87 11.62 -8.99
CA PHE A 369 -2.23 12.84 -8.48
C PHE A 369 -0.68 12.85 -8.55
N ILE A 370 -0.04 11.87 -9.19
CA ILE A 370 1.42 11.65 -9.11
C ILE A 370 2.23 12.62 -10.00
N TYR A 371 1.65 13.56 -10.74
CA TYR A 371 2.37 14.23 -11.83
C TYR A 371 2.58 15.73 -11.63
N ASP A 372 3.85 16.15 -11.74
CA ASP A 372 4.26 17.54 -11.76
C ASP A 372 3.90 18.21 -13.10
N ASN A 373 3.63 19.52 -13.10
CA ASN A 373 3.12 20.32 -14.21
C ASN A 373 4.04 20.38 -15.46
N GLU A 374 5.24 19.83 -15.39
CA GLU A 374 6.22 19.86 -16.49
C GLU A 374 6.21 18.60 -17.39
N MET A 375 5.40 17.59 -17.06
CA MET A 375 5.37 16.34 -17.83
C MET A 375 4.16 16.26 -18.75
N LYS A 376 4.41 16.00 -20.03
CA LYS A 376 3.37 15.72 -21.03
C LYS A 376 2.83 14.30 -20.81
N ASN A 377 1.63 14.18 -20.26
CA ASN A 377 1.09 12.90 -19.83
C ASN A 377 -0.13 12.48 -20.65
N PHE A 378 -0.18 11.20 -20.99
CA PHE A 378 -1.36 10.52 -21.50
C PHE A 378 -1.91 9.60 -20.42
N ALA A 379 -3.14 9.82 -19.98
CA ALA A 379 -3.82 8.96 -19.03
C ALA A 379 -4.91 8.16 -19.74
N TYR A 380 -4.92 6.85 -19.54
CA TYR A 380 -5.93 5.94 -20.07
C TYR A 380 -6.56 5.13 -18.94
N SER A 381 -7.88 4.95 -18.98
CA SER A 381 -8.58 4.04 -18.09
C SER A 381 -8.79 2.70 -18.78
N LEU A 382 -8.31 1.62 -18.18
CA LEU A 382 -8.53 0.27 -18.71
C LEU A 382 -9.96 -0.23 -18.49
N SER A 383 -10.76 0.42 -17.65
CA SER A 383 -12.19 0.12 -17.49
C SER A 383 -12.96 0.23 -18.81
N ASP A 384 -12.50 1.05 -19.75
CA ASP A 384 -13.13 1.24 -21.06
C ASP A 384 -12.91 0.05 -22.01
N TYR A 385 -11.95 -0.81 -21.70
CA TYR A 385 -11.56 -1.98 -22.52
C TYR A 385 -11.93 -3.33 -21.86
N THR A 386 -12.50 -3.32 -20.65
CA THR A 386 -12.87 -4.55 -19.91
C THR A 386 -14.38 -4.85 -19.92
N LYS A 387 -15.18 -3.99 -20.55
CA LYS A 387 -16.63 -4.23 -20.67
C LYS A 387 -16.88 -5.12 -21.90
N MET A 388 -16.89 -6.42 -21.66
CA MET A 388 -17.73 -7.42 -22.37
C MET A 388 -17.83 -8.70 -21.53
#